data_2249e26314d6c39049eba42551e92a9e
#
_entry.id   2249e26314d6c39049eba42551e92a9e
#
_cell.length_a   1.000
_cell.length_b   1.000
_cell.length_c   1.000
_cell.angle_alpha   90.00
_cell.angle_beta   90.00
_cell.angle_gamma   90.00
#
_symmetry.space_group_name_H-M   'P 1'
#
loop_
_entity.id
_entity.type
_entity.pdbx_description
1 polymer ?
#
loop_
_entity_poly.entity_id
_entity_poly.type
_entity_poly.pdbx_seq_one_letter_code
_entity_poly.pdbx_strand_id
1 'polypeptide(L)'
;MHEPAPVNPVLQESGTTPSSLPASQGIRRALSHIDRHFTDAIYLEDLAALAGLSVCRFVTVFRRQVGLTPHRFICHRRIGYAKRLLRDGVPMALAASEAGFFDQSHFSRHFKNICGMTPGRYLREMGGLPRREAEARPPLQSAA
;
A
#
# COMPACT_ATOMS: atom_id res chain seq x y z
N MET A 1 -1.70 -39.37 21.75
CA MET A 1 -1.68 -38.94 21.35
C MET A 1 -2.03 -38.04 20.82
N HIS A 2 -2.00 -37.45 20.42
CA HIS A 2 -2.03 -36.73 19.84
C HIS A 2 -2.25 -35.87 19.40
N GLU A 3 -2.60 -35.85 19.70
CA GLU A 3 -2.64 -35.24 19.34
C GLU A 3 -2.26 -34.14 18.86
N PRO A 4 -1.42 -33.83 18.87
CA PRO A 4 -0.78 -32.78 18.10
C PRO A 4 -1.28 -32.74 16.69
N ALA A 5 -1.94 -33.77 16.31
CA ALA A 5 -2.49 -33.83 14.97
C ALA A 5 -3.28 -32.61 14.57
N PRO A 6 -4.10 -32.09 15.43
CA PRO A 6 -4.85 -30.88 15.05
C PRO A 6 -3.95 -29.70 14.71
N VAL A 7 -2.80 -29.68 15.37
CA VAL A 7 -1.87 -28.60 15.09
C VAL A 7 -1.24 -28.76 13.73
N ASN A 8 -1.00 -30.01 13.39
CA ASN A 8 -0.30 -30.29 12.16
C ASN A 8 -1.01 -29.86 10.90
N PRO A 9 -2.30 -30.06 10.80
CA PRO A 9 -3.00 -29.60 9.60
C PRO A 9 -2.79 -28.13 9.35
N VAL A 10 -2.76 -27.34 10.41
CA VAL A 10 -2.53 -25.93 10.24
C VAL A 10 -1.17 -25.68 9.62
N LEU A 11 -0.19 -26.39 10.11
CA LEU A 11 1.15 -26.23 9.61
C LEU A 11 1.26 -26.67 8.16
N GLN A 12 0.57 -27.73 7.85
CA GLN A 12 0.61 -28.24 6.49
C GLN A 12 0.02 -27.24 5.51
N GLU A 13 -1.04 -26.60 5.92
CA GLU A 13 -1.65 -25.62 5.05
C GLU A 13 -0.70 -24.47 4.79
N SER A 14 0.03 -24.07 5.81
CA SER A 14 0.95 -22.99 5.59
C SER A 14 2.05 -23.35 4.62
N GLY A 15 2.30 -24.63 4.47
CA GLY A 15 3.31 -25.06 3.52
C GLY A 15 2.84 -25.00 2.09
N THR A 16 1.56 -24.86 1.87
CA THR A 16 1.04 -24.93 0.52
C THR A 16 1.43 -23.70 -0.28
N THR A 17 0.68 -22.66 -0.17
CA THR A 17 1.02 -21.42 -0.84
C THR A 17 0.68 -20.29 0.11
N PRO A 18 1.62 -19.42 0.37
CA PRO A 18 1.39 -18.34 1.32
C PRO A 18 0.20 -17.46 0.94
N SER A 19 0.06 -17.19 -0.34
CA SER A 19 -0.97 -16.27 -0.78
C SER A 19 -2.37 -16.85 -0.68
N SER A 20 -2.48 -18.16 -0.61
CA SER A 20 -3.79 -18.79 -0.54
C SER A 20 -4.23 -19.09 0.88
N LEU A 21 -3.38 -18.84 1.86
CA LEU A 21 -3.70 -19.12 3.24
C LEU A 21 -4.51 -17.98 3.84
N PRO A 22 -5.52 -18.30 4.64
CA PRO A 22 -6.24 -17.24 5.33
C PRO A 22 -5.34 -16.62 6.39
N ALA A 23 -5.38 -15.31 6.49
CA ALA A 23 -4.65 -14.62 7.52
C ALA A 23 -5.25 -14.94 8.88
N SER A 24 -4.42 -14.98 9.92
CA SER A 24 -4.91 -15.19 11.27
C SER A 24 -5.81 -14.03 11.66
N GLN A 25 -6.60 -14.25 12.72
CA GLN A 25 -7.54 -13.23 13.16
C GLN A 25 -6.87 -11.92 13.49
N GLY A 26 -5.72 -11.98 14.18
CA GLY A 26 -5.00 -10.76 14.51
C GLY A 26 -4.53 -10.01 13.27
N ILE A 27 -4.02 -10.75 12.30
CA ILE A 27 -3.57 -10.13 11.05
C ILE A 27 -4.74 -9.56 10.28
N ARG A 28 -5.88 -10.23 10.29
CA ARG A 28 -7.07 -9.69 9.61
C ARG A 28 -7.53 -8.38 10.24
N ARG A 29 -7.44 -8.27 11.57
CA ARG A 29 -7.78 -7.00 12.21
C ARG A 29 -6.85 -5.88 11.77
N ALA A 30 -5.56 -6.18 11.66
CA ALA A 30 -4.60 -5.19 11.20
C ALA A 30 -4.87 -4.81 9.74
N LEU A 31 -5.14 -5.79 8.88
CA LEU A 31 -5.46 -5.52 7.48
C LEU A 31 -6.71 -4.65 7.35
N SER A 32 -7.72 -4.94 8.15
CA SER A 32 -8.94 -4.16 8.13
C SER A 32 -8.68 -2.71 8.54
N HIS A 33 -7.83 -2.53 9.53
CA HIS A 33 -7.47 -1.18 9.96
C HIS A 33 -6.74 -0.44 8.86
N ILE A 34 -5.79 -1.11 8.20
CA ILE A 34 -5.06 -0.51 7.09
C ILE A 34 -6.01 -0.12 5.98
N ASP A 35 -6.94 -1.00 5.63
CA ASP A 35 -7.87 -0.71 4.55
C ASP A 35 -8.71 0.53 4.81
N ARG A 36 -9.02 0.79 6.06
CA ARG A 36 -9.84 1.94 6.39
C ARG A 36 -9.04 3.22 6.60
N HIS A 37 -7.74 3.09 6.86
CA HIS A 37 -6.94 4.24 7.28
C HIS A 37 -5.65 4.41 6.53
N PHE A 38 -5.48 3.77 5.37
CA PHE A 38 -4.17 3.79 4.71
C PHE A 38 -3.75 5.18 4.24
N THR A 39 -4.68 6.10 4.10
CA THR A 39 -4.32 7.47 3.73
C THR A 39 -3.92 8.31 4.93
N ASP A 40 -4.11 7.79 6.12
CA ASP A 40 -3.74 8.49 7.36
C ASP A 40 -2.40 7.96 7.86
N ALA A 41 -1.90 8.58 8.91
CA ALA A 41 -0.71 8.07 9.57
C ALA A 41 -1.06 6.77 10.27
N ILE A 42 -0.29 5.71 9.97
CA ILE A 42 -0.49 4.41 10.60
C ILE A 42 0.81 4.04 11.30
N TYR A 43 0.71 3.64 12.54
CA TYR A 43 1.87 3.28 13.34
C TYR A 43 1.91 1.78 13.56
N LEU A 44 3.12 1.22 13.47
CA LEU A 44 3.30 -0.21 13.65
C LEU A 44 2.84 -0.68 15.02
N GLU A 45 3.04 0.17 16.03
CA GLU A 45 2.62 -0.17 17.38
C GLU A 45 1.12 -0.41 17.46
N ASP A 46 0.36 0.42 16.76
CA ASP A 46 -1.10 0.27 16.76
C ASP A 46 -1.53 -1.01 16.06
N LEU A 47 -0.89 -1.31 14.94
CA LEU A 47 -1.21 -2.52 14.21
C LEU A 47 -0.85 -3.76 15.03
N ALA A 48 0.31 -3.73 15.68
CA ALA A 48 0.74 -4.85 16.50
C ALA A 48 -0.22 -5.06 17.66
N ALA A 49 -0.69 -3.96 18.27
CA ALA A 49 -1.65 -4.05 19.35
C ALA A 49 -2.96 -4.68 18.88
N LEU A 50 -3.43 -4.29 17.70
CA LEU A 50 -4.64 -4.89 17.13
C LEU A 50 -4.48 -6.38 16.92
N ALA A 51 -3.26 -6.79 16.56
CA ALA A 51 -2.98 -8.21 16.32
C ALA A 51 -2.69 -8.96 17.60
N GLY A 52 -2.52 -8.26 18.72
CA GLY A 52 -2.18 -8.90 19.98
C GLY A 52 -0.75 -9.38 20.03
N LEU A 53 0.16 -8.70 19.31
CA LEU A 53 1.54 -9.14 19.19
C LEU A 53 2.48 -7.98 19.51
N SER A 54 3.73 -8.31 19.83
CA SER A 54 4.77 -7.30 19.89
C SER A 54 5.05 -6.80 18.48
N VAL A 55 5.68 -5.63 18.38
CA VAL A 55 5.97 -5.07 17.05
C VAL A 55 6.83 -6.00 16.22
N CYS A 56 7.90 -6.53 16.80
CA CYS A 56 8.78 -7.45 16.07
C CYS A 56 8.04 -8.68 15.58
N ARG A 57 7.24 -9.26 16.47
CA ARG A 57 6.50 -10.45 16.12
C ARG A 57 5.44 -10.15 15.07
N PHE A 58 4.80 -9.01 15.21
CA PHE A 58 3.78 -8.61 14.25
C PHE A 58 4.37 -8.49 12.85
N VAL A 59 5.50 -7.81 12.71
CA VAL A 59 6.13 -7.65 11.40
C VAL A 59 6.45 -9.01 10.77
N THR A 60 7.00 -9.92 11.57
CA THR A 60 7.35 -11.24 11.08
C THR A 60 6.12 -12.02 10.63
N VAL A 61 5.09 -12.04 11.47
CA VAL A 61 3.89 -12.81 11.18
C VAL A 61 3.14 -12.19 10.00
N PHE A 62 3.04 -10.86 9.98
CA PHE A 62 2.37 -10.17 8.89
C PHE A 62 3.04 -10.51 7.56
N ARG A 63 4.38 -10.39 7.51
CA ARG A 63 5.09 -10.67 6.27
C ARG A 63 4.91 -12.12 5.84
N ARG A 64 4.90 -13.05 6.79
CA ARG A 64 4.73 -14.45 6.47
C ARG A 64 3.35 -14.73 5.90
N GLN A 65 2.31 -14.13 6.47
CA GLN A 65 0.95 -14.43 6.06
C GLN A 65 0.48 -13.59 4.87
N VAL A 66 0.97 -12.36 4.75
CA VAL A 66 0.52 -11.45 3.70
C VAL A 66 1.46 -11.43 2.51
N GLY A 67 2.74 -11.70 2.75
CA GLY A 67 3.74 -11.69 1.68
C GLY A 67 4.53 -10.41 1.58
N LEU A 68 4.13 -9.38 2.30
CA LEU A 68 4.80 -8.08 2.32
C LEU A 68 4.89 -7.62 3.75
N THR A 69 5.89 -6.78 4.03
CA THR A 69 5.93 -6.12 5.33
C THR A 69 4.76 -5.16 5.45
N PRO A 70 4.35 -4.82 6.68
CA PRO A 70 3.24 -3.87 6.85
C PRO A 70 3.48 -2.56 6.12
N HIS A 71 4.68 -2.01 6.20
CA HIS A 71 4.99 -0.75 5.53
C HIS A 71 4.80 -0.85 4.02
N ARG A 72 5.34 -1.92 3.42
CA ARG A 72 5.21 -2.09 1.98
C ARG A 72 3.75 -2.31 1.58
N PHE A 73 3.00 -3.03 2.39
CA PHE A 73 1.59 -3.23 2.12
C PHE A 73 0.84 -1.91 2.12
N ILE A 74 1.10 -1.06 3.12
CA ILE A 74 0.46 0.25 3.19
C ILE A 74 0.83 1.08 1.96
N CYS A 75 2.10 1.06 1.56
CA CYS A 75 2.52 1.80 0.37
C CYS A 75 1.82 1.29 -0.88
N HIS A 76 1.66 -0.02 -1.01
CA HIS A 76 0.93 -0.57 -2.15
C HIS A 76 -0.51 -0.07 -2.19
N ARG A 77 -1.16 -0.03 -1.04
CA ARG A 77 -2.53 0.47 -0.98
C ARG A 77 -2.60 1.94 -1.38
N ARG A 78 -1.66 2.72 -0.88
CA ARG A 78 -1.59 4.15 -1.22
C ARG A 78 -1.34 4.36 -2.70
N ILE A 79 -0.42 3.59 -3.27
CA ILE A 79 -0.13 3.71 -4.70
C ILE A 79 -1.36 3.33 -5.53
N GLY A 80 -2.06 2.27 -5.14
CA GLY A 80 -3.28 1.89 -5.85
C GLY A 80 -4.32 3.00 -5.86
N TYR A 81 -4.49 3.66 -4.73
CA TYR A 81 -5.42 4.77 -4.63
C TYR A 81 -4.96 5.96 -5.46
N ALA A 82 -3.67 6.29 -5.37
CA ALA A 82 -3.12 7.39 -6.15
C ALA A 82 -3.28 7.16 -7.64
N LYS A 83 -3.11 5.92 -8.10
CA LYS A 83 -3.28 5.62 -9.52
C LYS A 83 -4.70 5.94 -9.97
N ARG A 84 -5.68 5.65 -9.15
CA ARG A 84 -7.06 6.00 -9.50
C ARG A 84 -7.24 7.51 -9.58
N LEU A 85 -6.68 8.22 -8.61
CA LEU A 85 -6.77 9.68 -8.61
C LEU A 85 -6.12 10.27 -9.86
N LEU A 86 -4.96 9.75 -10.22
CA LEU A 86 -4.26 10.23 -11.41
C LEU A 86 -5.06 9.99 -12.68
N ARG A 87 -5.66 8.81 -12.78
CA ARG A 87 -6.49 8.51 -13.96
C ARG A 87 -7.72 9.40 -14.02
N ASP A 88 -8.20 9.84 -12.88
CA ASP A 88 -9.35 10.74 -12.82
C ASP A 88 -8.96 12.19 -13.07
N GLY A 89 -7.69 12.46 -13.34
CA GLY A 89 -7.25 13.79 -13.68
C GLY A 89 -6.81 14.64 -12.50
N VAL A 90 -6.64 14.03 -11.33
CA VAL A 90 -6.18 14.76 -10.16
C VAL A 90 -4.71 15.09 -10.34
N PRO A 91 -4.29 16.35 -10.08
CA PRO A 91 -2.88 16.72 -10.22
C PRO A 91 -2.00 15.87 -9.32
N MET A 92 -0.78 15.63 -9.77
CA MET A 92 0.11 14.69 -9.11
C MET A 92 0.39 15.06 -7.65
N ALA A 93 0.64 16.32 -7.39
CA ALA A 93 0.92 16.75 -6.02
C ALA A 93 -0.27 16.49 -5.10
N LEU A 94 -1.46 16.73 -5.60
CA LEU A 94 -2.67 16.48 -4.81
C LEU A 94 -2.92 15.00 -4.64
N ALA A 95 -2.71 14.22 -5.70
CA ALA A 95 -2.88 12.77 -5.60
C ALA A 95 -1.92 12.18 -4.57
N ALA A 96 -0.68 12.67 -4.55
CA ALA A 96 0.30 12.21 -3.57
C ALA A 96 -0.17 12.53 -2.15
N SER A 97 -0.65 13.73 -1.94
CA SER A 97 -1.10 14.16 -0.63
C SER A 97 -2.32 13.37 -0.17
N GLU A 98 -3.31 13.21 -1.06
CA GLU A 98 -4.52 12.49 -0.69
C GLU A 98 -4.28 11.02 -0.46
N ALA A 99 -3.26 10.47 -1.11
CA ALA A 99 -2.93 9.07 -0.90
C ALA A 99 -2.14 8.84 0.39
N GLY A 100 -1.74 9.91 1.08
CA GLY A 100 -1.08 9.75 2.36
C GLY A 100 0.43 9.85 2.31
N PHE A 101 1.00 10.32 1.21
CA PHE A 101 2.44 10.49 1.11
C PHE A 101 2.85 11.86 1.65
N PHE A 102 4.07 11.93 2.12
CA PHE A 102 4.58 13.16 2.72
C PHE A 102 4.62 14.29 1.70
N ASP A 103 5.17 14.01 0.51
CA ASP A 103 5.20 14.99 -0.56
C ASP A 103 5.29 14.26 -1.90
N GLN A 104 5.35 15.03 -2.98
CA GLN A 104 5.36 14.46 -4.31
C GLN A 104 6.63 13.65 -4.59
N SER A 105 7.76 14.08 -4.05
CA SER A 105 9.02 13.35 -4.24
C SER A 105 8.97 11.99 -3.56
N HIS A 106 8.44 11.96 -2.34
CA HIS A 106 8.26 10.73 -1.58
C HIS A 106 7.34 9.79 -2.35
N PHE A 107 6.25 10.33 -2.86
CA PHE A 107 5.30 9.58 -3.66
C PHE A 107 5.96 9.00 -4.91
N SER A 108 6.69 9.83 -5.66
CA SER A 108 7.30 9.40 -6.91
C SER A 108 8.29 8.27 -6.69
N ARG A 109 9.05 8.35 -5.61
CA ARG A 109 10.02 7.31 -5.30
C ARG A 109 9.33 5.98 -5.00
N HIS A 110 8.28 6.02 -4.18
CA HIS A 110 7.54 4.79 -3.87
C HIS A 110 6.79 4.27 -5.09
N PHE A 111 6.24 5.18 -5.88
CA PHE A 111 5.54 4.77 -7.10
C PHE A 111 6.49 4.01 -8.02
N LYS A 112 7.70 4.56 -8.24
CA LYS A 112 8.65 3.91 -9.11
C LYS A 112 9.09 2.56 -8.58
N ASN A 113 9.30 2.47 -7.26
CA ASN A 113 9.70 1.21 -6.65
C ASN A 113 8.64 0.13 -6.79
N ILE A 114 7.38 0.51 -6.72
CA ILE A 114 6.29 -0.45 -6.75
C ILE A 114 5.84 -0.75 -8.18
N CYS A 115 5.76 0.27 -9.01
CA CYS A 115 5.22 0.12 -10.37
C CYS A 115 6.28 -0.06 -11.44
N GLY A 116 7.54 0.18 -11.11
CA GLY A 116 8.61 0.03 -12.09
C GLY A 116 8.76 1.21 -13.02
N MET A 117 7.95 2.25 -12.87
CA MET A 117 8.06 3.44 -13.71
C MET A 117 7.59 4.64 -12.91
N THR A 118 7.97 5.82 -13.35
CA THR A 118 7.57 7.05 -12.67
C THR A 118 6.09 7.32 -12.88
N PRO A 119 5.47 8.10 -11.99
CA PRO A 119 4.05 8.44 -12.18
C PRO A 119 3.79 9.17 -13.49
N GLY A 120 4.72 10.03 -13.91
CA GLY A 120 4.57 10.73 -15.18
C GLY A 120 4.55 9.79 -16.36
N ARG A 121 5.44 8.82 -16.36
CA ARG A 121 5.46 7.83 -17.42
C ARG A 121 4.19 6.99 -17.41
N TYR A 122 3.73 6.63 -16.21
CA TYR A 122 2.50 5.88 -16.08
C TYR A 122 1.33 6.61 -16.74
N LEU A 123 1.22 7.91 -16.49
CA LEU A 123 0.15 8.69 -17.10
C LEU A 123 0.25 8.75 -18.61
N ARG A 124 1.47 8.92 -19.11
CA ARG A 124 1.65 8.96 -20.58
C ARG A 124 1.24 7.64 -21.22
N GLU A 125 1.56 6.53 -20.57
CA GLU A 125 1.23 5.23 -21.12
C GLU A 125 -0.25 4.89 -20.98
N MET A 126 -0.91 5.51 -20.01
CA MET A 126 -2.33 5.25 -19.80
C MET A 126 -3.24 6.17 -20.61
N GLY A 127 -2.69 7.06 -21.39
CA GLY A 127 -3.53 7.88 -22.23
C GLY A 127 -3.24 9.36 -22.20
N GLY A 128 -2.18 9.75 -21.52
CA GLY A 128 -1.78 11.13 -21.57
C GLY A 128 -1.82 11.82 -20.23
N LEU A 129 -1.42 13.06 -20.25
CA LEU A 129 -1.35 13.85 -19.03
C LEU A 129 -2.75 14.30 -18.60
N PRO A 130 -2.93 14.46 -17.32
CA PRO A 130 -4.18 15.01 -16.81
C PRO A 130 -4.41 16.39 -17.39
N ARG A 131 -5.65 16.66 -17.73
CA ARG A 131 -6.00 17.93 -18.31
C ARG A 131 -5.61 19.10 -17.44
N ARG A 132 -5.73 18.94 -16.14
CA ARG A 132 -5.46 20.04 -15.23
C ARG A 132 -4.00 20.47 -15.26
N GLU A 133 -3.12 19.50 -15.38
CA GLU A 133 -1.71 19.84 -15.46
C GLU A 133 -1.39 20.55 -16.76
N ALA A 134 -2.03 20.12 -17.81
CA ALA A 134 -1.83 20.76 -19.10
C ALA A 134 -2.31 22.20 -19.07
N GLU A 135 -3.38 22.43 -18.35
CA GLU A 135 -3.93 23.79 -18.28
C GLU A 135 -3.10 24.70 -17.38
N ALA A 136 -2.42 24.12 -16.43
CA ALA A 136 -1.68 24.90 -15.46
C ALA A 136 -0.43 25.52 -16.06
N ARG A 137 0.11 24.91 -17.09
CA ARG A 137 1.37 25.37 -17.62
C ARG A 137 1.28 26.63 -18.46
N PRO A 138 0.40 26.68 -19.41
CA PRO A 138 0.38 27.80 -20.35
C PRO A 138 0.33 29.17 -19.70
N PRO A 139 -0.43 29.36 -18.65
CA PRO A 139 -0.52 30.69 -18.06
C PRO A 139 0.82 31.22 -17.62
N LEU A 140 1.67 30.36 -17.11
CA LEU A 140 2.96 30.80 -16.62
C LEU A 140 3.84 31.28 -17.75
N GLN A 141 3.75 30.58 -18.87
CA GLN A 141 4.60 30.94 -19.98
C GLN A 141 4.13 32.17 -20.68
N SER A 142 2.87 32.37 -20.73
CA SER A 142 2.39 33.57 -21.39
C SER A 142 2.77 34.80 -20.63
N ALA A 143 3.04 34.68 -19.36
CA ALA A 143 3.51 35.82 -18.60
C ALA A 143 4.89 36.28 -19.04
N ALA A 144 5.62 35.36 -19.57
CA ALA A 144 6.93 35.74 -20.09
C ALA A 144 6.79 36.43 -21.39
#